data_50b4ca30a996c82a637ab136ff308506
#
_entry.id   50b4ca30a996c82a637ab136ff308506
#
_cell.length_a   1.000
_cell.length_b   1.000
_cell.length_c   1.000
_cell.angle_alpha   90.00
_cell.angle_beta   90.00
_cell.angle_gamma   90.00
#
_symmetry.space_group_name_H-M   'P 1'
#
loop_
_entity.id
_entity.type
_entity.pdbx_description
1 polymer ?
#
loop_
_entity_poly.entity_id
_entity_poly.type
_entity_poly.pdbx_seq_one_letter_code
_entity_poly.pdbx_strand_id
1 'polypeptide(L)'
;MLRVEAAYAMPDEQIIIRLELKEGSTVHDVLEQSGLLQRYPEINATDSAIGIYGRVVPLNHPIRDGDRVEIYRPLTIDPQIERRSRSRRSA
;
A
#
# COMPACT_ATOMS: atom_id res chain seq x y z
N MET A 1 -2.40 -22.18 -2.40
CA MET A 1 -1.66 -20.97 -2.05
C MET A 1 -2.21 -19.80 -2.83
N LEU A 2 -2.22 -18.65 -2.22
CA LEU A 2 -2.68 -17.43 -2.85
C LEU A 2 -1.49 -16.70 -3.44
N ARG A 3 -1.59 -16.32 -4.71
CA ARG A 3 -0.56 -15.53 -5.35
C ARG A 3 -0.96 -14.08 -5.28
N VAL A 4 -0.16 -13.28 -4.61
CA VAL A 4 -0.48 -11.89 -4.40
C VAL A 4 0.76 -11.04 -4.65
N GLU A 5 0.54 -9.74 -4.78
CA GLU A 5 1.62 -8.80 -4.94
C GLU A 5 1.55 -7.76 -3.86
N ALA A 6 2.72 -7.27 -3.45
CA ALA A 6 2.80 -6.12 -2.58
C ALA A 6 3.47 -5.01 -3.38
N ALA A 7 2.82 -3.87 -3.47
CA ALA A 7 3.32 -2.76 -4.26
C ALA A 7 3.52 -1.54 -3.37
N TYR A 8 4.68 -0.94 -3.47
CA TYR A 8 5.01 0.26 -2.72
C TYR A 8 5.46 1.31 -3.73
N ALA A 9 4.67 2.34 -3.88
CA ALA A 9 4.97 3.40 -4.83
C ALA A 9 5.74 4.49 -4.12
N MET A 10 6.90 4.81 -4.66
CA MET A 10 7.73 5.90 -4.17
C MET A 10 7.78 6.98 -5.24
N PRO A 11 8.21 8.19 -4.88
CA PRO A 11 8.20 9.26 -5.88
C PRO A 11 8.98 8.92 -7.13
N ASP A 12 10.09 8.20 -6.99
CA ASP A 12 10.98 7.93 -8.12
C ASP A 12 10.87 6.54 -8.68
N GLU A 13 10.22 5.64 -7.97
CA GLU A 13 10.16 4.25 -8.42
C GLU A 13 9.02 3.53 -7.75
N GLN A 14 8.74 2.35 -8.26
CA GLN A 14 7.73 1.50 -7.69
C GLN A 14 8.34 0.13 -7.46
N ILE A 15 8.08 -0.42 -6.30
CA ILE A 15 8.58 -1.74 -5.94
C ILE A 15 7.40 -2.69 -5.89
N ILE A 16 7.52 -3.81 -6.59
CA ILE A 16 6.48 -4.83 -6.59
C ILE A 16 7.14 -6.14 -6.19
N ILE A 17 6.60 -6.76 -5.15
CA ILE A 17 7.09 -8.03 -4.64
C ILE A 17 5.97 -9.05 -4.76
N ARG A 18 6.28 -10.14 -5.42
CA ARG A 18 5.31 -11.22 -5.60
C ARG A 18 5.48 -12.25 -4.52
N LEU A 19 4.36 -12.69 -3.97
CA LEU A 19 4.35 -13.58 -2.82
C LEU A 19 3.33 -14.68 -3.04
N GLU A 20 3.56 -15.79 -2.34
CA GLU A 20 2.57 -16.85 -2.23
C GLU A 20 2.30 -17.06 -0.75
N LEU A 21 1.04 -17.01 -0.39
CA LEU A 21 0.63 -17.12 0.99
C LEU A 21 -0.48 -18.15 1.13
N LYS A 22 -0.66 -18.61 2.35
CA LYS A 22 -1.72 -19.56 2.63
C LYS A 22 -3.07 -18.89 2.57
N GLU A 23 -4.07 -19.67 2.23
CA GLU A 23 -5.43 -19.18 2.32
C GLU A 23 -5.74 -18.77 3.73
N GLY A 24 -6.50 -17.70 3.87
CA GLY A 24 -6.78 -17.14 5.18
C GLY A 24 -5.81 -16.07 5.61
N SER A 25 -4.77 -15.82 4.82
CA SER A 25 -3.84 -14.74 5.11
C SER A 25 -4.50 -13.39 4.95
N THR A 26 -3.94 -12.40 5.62
CA THR A 26 -4.48 -11.05 5.62
C THR A 26 -3.52 -10.09 4.97
N VAL A 27 -3.99 -8.86 4.79
CA VAL A 27 -3.15 -7.78 4.28
C VAL A 27 -1.90 -7.62 5.15
N HIS A 28 -2.05 -7.72 6.45
CA HIS A 28 -0.91 -7.62 7.35
C HIS A 28 0.14 -8.69 7.05
N ASP A 29 -0.32 -9.91 6.77
CA ASP A 29 0.61 -10.98 6.43
C ASP A 29 1.38 -10.68 5.16
N VAL A 30 0.73 -10.08 4.18
CA VAL A 30 1.40 -9.69 2.96
C VAL A 30 2.50 -8.68 3.25
N LEU A 31 2.19 -7.69 4.08
CA LEU A 31 3.17 -6.66 4.40
C LEU A 31 4.37 -7.25 5.14
N GLU A 32 4.12 -8.15 6.09
CA GLU A 32 5.20 -8.76 6.84
C GLU A 32 6.05 -9.67 5.97
N GLN A 33 5.40 -10.50 5.17
CA GLN A 33 6.12 -11.48 4.38
C GLN A 33 6.87 -10.83 3.23
N SER A 34 6.41 -9.69 2.76
CA SER A 34 7.09 -9.00 1.68
C SER A 34 8.42 -8.41 2.13
N GLY A 35 8.60 -8.21 3.43
CA GLY A 35 9.79 -7.55 3.95
C GLY A 35 9.80 -6.06 3.76
N LEU A 36 8.72 -5.49 3.25
CA LEU A 36 8.69 -4.06 2.98
C LEU A 36 8.73 -3.24 4.24
N LEU A 37 8.08 -3.71 5.30
CA LEU A 37 8.09 -2.96 6.56
C LEU A 37 9.48 -2.88 7.16
N GLN A 38 10.27 -3.93 6.98
CA GLN A 38 11.63 -3.95 7.49
C GLN A 38 12.57 -3.14 6.61
N ARG A 39 12.36 -3.23 5.31
CA ARG A 39 13.21 -2.55 4.36
C ARG A 39 12.94 -1.05 4.32
N TYR A 40 11.71 -0.68 4.55
CA TYR A 40 11.28 0.72 4.52
C TYR A 40 10.55 1.03 5.82
N PRO A 41 11.31 1.29 6.89
CA PRO A 41 10.66 1.52 8.20
C PRO A 41 9.70 2.70 8.21
N GLU A 42 9.84 3.60 7.26
CA GLU A 42 8.92 4.72 7.17
C GLU A 42 7.51 4.29 6.78
N ILE A 43 7.35 3.06 6.29
CA ILE A 43 6.02 2.53 6.05
C ILE A 43 5.49 2.09 7.40
N ASN A 44 4.81 2.97 8.05
CA ASN A 44 4.21 2.61 9.32
C ASN A 44 2.79 2.16 9.02
N ALA A 45 2.51 0.91 9.33
CA ALA A 45 1.21 0.35 8.99
C ALA A 45 0.06 1.11 9.62
N THR A 46 0.32 1.85 10.70
CA THR A 46 -0.73 2.65 11.30
C THR A 46 -0.86 4.02 10.66
N ASP A 47 0.18 4.45 9.95
CA ASP A 47 0.18 5.78 9.34
C ASP A 47 -0.05 5.74 7.84
N SER A 48 0.36 4.64 7.20
CA SER A 48 0.22 4.53 5.77
C SER A 48 -1.13 3.93 5.43
N ALA A 49 -1.75 4.44 4.40
CA ALA A 49 -2.97 3.84 3.89
C ALA A 49 -2.60 2.60 3.10
N ILE A 50 -3.30 1.52 3.35
CA ILE A 50 -3.08 0.25 2.67
C ILE A 50 -4.34 -0.08 1.91
N GLY A 51 -4.19 -0.53 0.68
CA GLY A 51 -5.36 -0.85 -0.10
C GLY A 51 -5.15 -2.03 -1.02
N ILE A 52 -6.24 -2.46 -1.64
CA ILE A 52 -6.21 -3.50 -2.67
C ILE A 52 -6.87 -2.90 -3.89
N TYR A 53 -6.09 -2.78 -4.95
CA TYR A 53 -6.58 -2.23 -6.22
C TYR A 53 -7.28 -0.88 -6.03
N GLY A 54 -6.62 0.01 -5.29
CA GLY A 54 -7.13 1.35 -5.12
C GLY A 54 -8.15 1.52 -4.00
N ARG A 55 -8.50 0.46 -3.30
CA ARG A 55 -9.51 0.48 -2.27
C ARG A 55 -8.86 0.30 -0.92
N VAL A 56 -8.97 1.31 -0.07
CA VAL A 56 -8.37 1.24 1.27
C VAL A 56 -9.05 0.16 2.09
N VAL A 57 -8.24 -0.68 2.70
CA VAL A 57 -8.74 -1.79 3.50
C VAL A 57 -7.98 -1.85 4.83
N PRO A 58 -8.57 -2.46 5.86
CA PRO A 58 -7.85 -2.63 7.12
C PRO A 58 -6.81 -3.73 7.02
N LEU A 59 -5.89 -3.75 7.97
CA LEU A 59 -4.82 -4.73 7.96
C LEU A 59 -5.31 -6.16 8.13
N ASN A 60 -6.42 -6.36 8.80
CA ASN A 60 -6.96 -7.69 8.99
C ASN A 60 -7.88 -8.13 7.85
N HIS A 61 -7.89 -7.36 6.78
CA HIS A 61 -8.70 -7.72 5.61
C HIS A 61 -8.12 -8.99 4.97
N PRO A 62 -8.95 -10.00 4.70
CA PRO A 62 -8.45 -11.22 4.07
C PRO A 62 -8.07 -10.96 2.61
N ILE A 63 -7.01 -11.61 2.17
CA ILE A 63 -6.59 -11.48 0.78
C ILE A 63 -7.09 -12.67 -0.02
N ARG A 64 -7.11 -12.49 -1.33
CA ARG A 64 -7.53 -13.51 -2.28
C ARG A 64 -6.46 -13.69 -3.33
N ASP A 65 -6.53 -14.81 -4.01
CA ASP A 65 -5.61 -15.07 -5.10
C ASP A 65 -5.74 -13.97 -6.15
N GLY A 66 -4.60 -13.44 -6.55
CA GLY A 66 -4.56 -12.37 -7.53
C GLY A 66 -4.64 -10.97 -6.98
N ASP A 67 -4.76 -10.82 -5.68
CA ASP A 67 -4.83 -9.49 -5.07
C ASP A 67 -3.49 -8.79 -5.14
N ARG A 68 -3.56 -7.47 -5.25
CA ARG A 68 -2.39 -6.61 -5.12
C ARG A 68 -2.59 -5.70 -3.93
N VAL A 69 -1.75 -5.89 -2.92
CA VAL A 69 -1.76 -5.02 -1.75
C VAL A 69 -0.89 -3.82 -2.05
N GLU A 70 -1.50 -2.65 -1.99
CA GLU A 70 -0.82 -1.40 -2.32
C GLU A 70 -0.58 -0.61 -1.05
N ILE A 71 0.62 -0.08 -0.94
CA ILE A 71 0.98 0.76 0.19
C ILE A 71 1.02 2.19 -0.34
N TYR A 72 0.14 3.02 0.19
CA TYR A 72 0.09 4.42 -0.20
C TYR A 72 0.88 5.21 0.82
N ARG A 73 1.91 5.88 0.34
CA ARG A 73 2.72 6.69 1.24
C ARG A 73 1.87 7.79 1.84
N PRO A 74 2.09 8.10 3.12
CA PRO A 74 1.48 9.30 3.66
C PRO A 74 1.94 10.47 2.81
N LEU A 75 1.01 11.34 2.47
CA LEU A 75 1.39 12.50 1.69
C LEU A 75 2.29 13.37 2.54
N THR A 76 3.48 13.60 2.04
CA THR A 76 4.36 14.56 2.68
C THR A 76 3.96 15.96 2.26
N ILE A 77 3.13 16.04 1.24
CA ILE A 77 2.63 17.30 0.75
C ILE A 77 1.47 17.71 1.62
N ASP A 78 1.51 18.94 2.09
CA ASP A 78 0.42 19.50 2.85
C ASP A 78 -0.85 19.38 2.03
N PRO A 79 -1.90 18.78 2.57
CA PRO A 79 -3.14 18.66 1.81
C PRO A 79 -3.69 19.99 1.35
N GLN A 80 -3.48 21.04 2.10
CA GLN A 80 -3.94 22.36 1.68
C GLN A 80 -3.21 22.83 0.44
N ILE A 81 -1.91 22.60 0.39
CA ILE A 81 -1.13 22.95 -0.78
C ILE A 81 -1.62 22.16 -1.98
N GLU A 82 -1.86 20.89 -1.76
CA GLU A 82 -2.33 20.05 -2.84
C GLU A 82 -3.69 20.49 -3.34
N ARG A 83 -4.59 20.81 -2.42
CA ARG A 83 -5.90 21.28 -2.83
C ARG A 83 -5.82 22.58 -3.59
N ARG A 84 -4.98 23.50 -3.13
CA ARG A 84 -4.83 24.74 -3.85
C ARG A 84 -4.29 24.49 -5.25
N SER A 85 -3.36 23.59 -5.35
CA SER A 85 -2.81 23.27 -6.64
C SER A 85 -3.87 22.73 -7.56
N ARG A 86 -4.68 21.82 -7.08
CA ARG A 86 -5.76 21.30 -7.90
C ARG A 86 -6.80 22.34 -8.18
N SER A 87 -7.10 23.14 -7.19
CA SER A 87 -8.07 24.20 -7.40
C SER A 87 -7.62 25.15 -8.46
N ARG A 88 -6.37 25.49 -8.47
CA ARG A 88 -5.87 26.39 -9.47
C ARG A 88 -5.87 25.80 -10.85
N ARG A 89 -5.70 24.51 -10.92
CA ARG A 89 -5.76 23.83 -12.20
C ARG A 89 -7.17 23.80 -12.72
N SER A 90 -7.98 23.52 -11.80
CA SER A 90 -9.37 23.45 -12.10
C SER A 90 -9.93 24.68 -11.72
N ALA A 91 -9.25 25.13 -11.27
CA ALA A 91 -9.19 26.29 -10.74
C ALA A 91 -8.17 25.72 -10.25
#